data_ae7ec50a70917e914f3fcf6d8e07ad52
#
_entry.id   ae7ec50a70917e914f3fcf6d8e07ad52
#
_cell.length_a   1.000
_cell.length_b   1.000
_cell.length_c   1.000
_cell.angle_alpha   90.00
_cell.angle_beta   90.00
_cell.angle_gamma   90.00
#
_symmetry.space_group_name_H-M   'P 1'
#
loop_
_entity.id
_entity.type
_entity.pdbx_description
1 polymer ?
#
loop_
_entity_poly.entity_id
_entity_poly.type
_entity_poly.pdbx_seq_one_letter_code
_entity_poly.pdbx_strand_id
1 'polypeptide(L)'
;MSSEHLVGTSIPRFTFDTPTTPGNDFYALCAGTEPLCMIFLPGFDHPVTREYLTRYLKTLLRLRGVRLACVVRSAPRAVAEATQGKEFPFPIICDAPGVLYSYLGVEQARGLLSWSFSAQRIYKSARDAGYHYDRNAPQILPMTLIVGHELSLIHISEPTRHAQ
;
A
#
# COMPACT_ATOMS: atom_id res chain seq x y z
N MET A 1 -0.06 10.59 -15.32
CA MET A 1 0.08 11.91 -14.63
C MET A 1 0.79 11.67 -13.30
N SER A 2 1.69 12.57 -12.96
CA SER A 2 2.34 12.51 -11.65
C SER A 2 1.34 12.88 -10.55
N SER A 3 1.45 12.21 -9.40
CA SER A 3 0.60 12.47 -8.23
C SER A 3 0.98 13.76 -7.49
N GLU A 4 2.05 14.41 -7.88
CA GLU A 4 2.58 15.60 -7.18
C GLU A 4 1.59 16.75 -7.10
N HIS A 5 0.71 16.88 -8.11
CA HIS A 5 -0.32 17.93 -8.12
C HIS A 5 -1.35 17.77 -6.98
N LEU A 6 -1.41 16.61 -6.35
CA LEU A 6 -2.31 16.36 -5.22
C LEU A 6 -1.75 16.82 -3.87
N VAL A 7 -0.46 17.13 -3.79
CA VAL A 7 0.15 17.62 -2.56
C VAL A 7 -0.49 18.94 -2.16
N GLY A 8 -0.92 19.05 -0.91
CA GLY A 8 -1.64 20.23 -0.40
C GLY A 8 -3.15 20.19 -0.63
N THR A 9 -3.68 19.20 -1.37
CA THR A 9 -5.12 19.05 -1.53
C THR A 9 -5.72 18.23 -0.39
N SER A 10 -7.04 18.37 -0.20
CA SER A 10 -7.76 17.56 0.78
C SER A 10 -8.25 16.27 0.15
N ILE A 11 -8.20 15.17 0.91
CA ILE A 11 -8.75 13.90 0.50
C ILE A 11 -10.26 13.92 0.76
N PRO A 12 -11.10 13.57 -0.24
CA PRO A 12 -12.54 13.46 -0.01
C PRO A 12 -12.86 12.31 0.95
N ARG A 13 -14.00 12.40 1.60
CA ARG A 13 -14.48 11.35 2.50
C ARG A 13 -14.80 10.10 1.70
N PHE A 14 -14.34 8.95 2.18
CA PHE A 14 -14.68 7.66 1.60
C PHE A 14 -14.71 6.58 2.69
N THR A 15 -15.29 5.45 2.38
CA THR A 15 -15.25 4.26 3.24
C THR A 15 -14.35 3.20 2.62
N PHE A 16 -13.80 2.36 3.47
CA PHE A 16 -12.91 1.28 3.03
C PHE A 16 -13.16 0.02 3.84
N ASP A 17 -12.77 -1.11 3.28
CA ASP A 17 -12.86 -2.41 3.95
C ASP A 17 -11.48 -2.87 4.41
N THR A 18 -11.44 -3.50 5.56
CA THR A 18 -10.29 -4.28 6.02
C THR A 18 -10.64 -5.76 5.95
N PRO A 19 -9.67 -6.67 6.14
CA PRO A 19 -9.99 -8.11 6.14
C PRO A 19 -11.02 -8.53 7.20
N THR A 20 -11.15 -7.75 8.28
CA THR A 20 -12.01 -8.10 9.41
C THR A 20 -13.25 -7.22 9.54
N THR A 21 -13.24 -6.01 8.98
CA THR A 21 -14.31 -5.02 9.18
C THR A 21 -14.61 -4.28 7.88
N PRO A 22 -15.88 -4.32 7.42
CA PRO A 22 -16.29 -3.53 6.25
C PRO A 22 -16.72 -2.12 6.64
N GLY A 23 -16.75 -1.22 5.64
CA GLY A 23 -17.37 0.09 5.75
C GLY A 23 -16.74 1.04 6.76
N ASN A 24 -15.42 0.99 6.92
CA ASN A 24 -14.69 1.90 7.81
C ASN A 24 -14.65 3.32 7.22
N ASP A 25 -14.82 4.33 8.07
CA ASP A 25 -14.71 5.73 7.67
C ASP A 25 -13.25 6.17 7.65
N PHE A 26 -12.81 6.64 6.50
CA PHE A 26 -11.44 7.12 6.34
C PHE A 26 -11.13 8.32 7.25
N TYR A 27 -12.10 9.22 7.44
CA TYR A 27 -11.91 10.36 8.33
C TYR A 27 -11.70 9.94 9.78
N ALA A 28 -12.40 8.88 10.21
CA ALA A 28 -12.17 8.30 11.53
C ALA A 28 -10.76 7.71 11.66
N LEU A 29 -10.26 7.07 10.59
CA LEU A 29 -8.88 6.56 10.57
C LEU A 29 -7.85 7.69 10.69
N CYS A 30 -8.12 8.83 10.07
CA CYS A 30 -7.21 9.98 10.10
C CYS A 30 -7.35 10.83 11.37
N ALA A 31 -8.36 10.58 12.21
CA ALA A 31 -8.55 11.35 13.45
C ALA A 31 -7.37 11.15 14.39
N GLY A 32 -6.90 12.24 14.99
CA GLY A 32 -5.76 12.23 15.88
C GLY A 32 -4.72 13.27 15.49
N THR A 33 -3.67 13.37 16.26
CA THR A 33 -2.63 14.40 16.07
C THR A 33 -1.48 13.96 15.18
N GLU A 34 -1.29 12.64 15.03
CA GLU A 34 -0.20 12.11 14.22
C GLU A 34 -0.64 11.92 12.76
N PRO A 35 0.23 12.27 11.79
CA PRO A 35 -0.05 12.01 10.39
C PRO A 35 -0.16 10.51 10.11
N LEU A 36 -0.90 10.17 9.05
CA LEU A 36 -1.06 8.80 8.57
C LEU A 36 -0.18 8.58 7.35
N CYS A 37 0.71 7.60 7.43
CA CYS A 37 1.50 7.15 6.29
C CYS A 37 0.77 5.98 5.64
N MET A 38 0.31 6.18 4.40
CA MET A 38 -0.37 5.16 3.60
C MET A 38 0.60 4.63 2.55
N ILE A 39 0.69 3.33 2.44
CA ILE A 39 1.56 2.69 1.47
C ILE A 39 0.71 1.86 0.53
N PHE A 40 0.72 2.23 -0.75
CA PHE A 40 0.00 1.53 -1.81
C PHE A 40 0.87 0.43 -2.37
N LEU A 41 0.37 -0.79 -2.33
CA LEU A 41 1.09 -2.00 -2.70
C LEU A 41 0.30 -2.78 -3.75
N PRO A 42 0.94 -3.72 -4.46
CA PRO A 42 0.24 -4.68 -5.32
C PRO A 42 -0.73 -5.57 -4.53
N GLY A 43 -1.24 -6.63 -5.14
CA GLY A 43 -2.06 -7.61 -4.46
C GLY A 43 -1.37 -8.17 -3.22
N PHE A 44 -2.15 -8.64 -2.26
CA PHE A 44 -1.62 -9.12 -0.97
C PHE A 44 -0.66 -10.31 -1.13
N ASP A 45 -0.89 -11.17 -2.12
CA ASP A 45 -0.04 -12.32 -2.43
C ASP A 45 1.23 -11.95 -3.20
N HIS A 46 1.34 -10.73 -3.71
CA HIS A 46 2.48 -10.30 -4.51
C HIS A 46 3.78 -10.30 -3.68
N PRO A 47 4.91 -10.78 -4.26
CA PRO A 47 6.16 -10.88 -3.49
C PRO A 47 6.66 -9.54 -2.96
N VAL A 48 6.47 -8.44 -3.70
CA VAL A 48 6.85 -7.09 -3.24
C VAL A 48 6.02 -6.69 -2.02
N THR A 49 4.72 -6.96 -2.04
CA THR A 49 3.83 -6.70 -0.89
C THR A 49 4.30 -7.47 0.35
N ARG A 50 4.60 -8.75 0.18
CA ARG A 50 5.06 -9.61 1.29
C ARG A 50 6.33 -9.06 1.92
N GLU A 51 7.27 -8.66 1.10
CA GLU A 51 8.53 -8.10 1.58
C GLU A 51 8.33 -6.77 2.33
N TYR A 52 7.51 -5.87 1.79
CA TYR A 52 7.22 -4.59 2.43
C TYR A 52 6.50 -4.78 3.76
N LEU A 53 5.48 -5.64 3.82
CA LEU A 53 4.78 -5.93 5.07
C LEU A 53 5.72 -6.52 6.12
N THR A 54 6.62 -7.42 5.71
CA THR A 54 7.62 -8.01 6.61
C THR A 54 8.54 -6.93 7.20
N ARG A 55 9.00 -6.00 6.36
CA ARG A 55 9.85 -4.88 6.81
C ARG A 55 9.11 -3.97 7.78
N TYR A 56 7.85 -3.64 7.49
CA TYR A 56 7.05 -2.77 8.37
C TYR A 56 6.76 -3.42 9.71
N LEU A 57 6.47 -4.71 9.74
CA LEU A 57 6.29 -5.43 11.00
C LEU A 57 7.55 -5.39 11.88
N LYS A 58 8.74 -5.49 11.25
CA LYS A 58 10.01 -5.42 11.97
C LYS A 58 10.34 -4.02 12.48
N THR A 59 9.90 -2.98 11.77
CA THR A 59 10.29 -1.60 12.09
C THR A 59 9.21 -0.81 12.81
N LEU A 60 8.00 -1.37 12.95
CA LEU A 60 6.85 -0.66 13.51
C LEU A 60 7.13 -0.05 14.88
N LEU A 61 7.82 -0.77 15.75
CA LEU A 61 8.17 -0.28 17.09
C LEU A 61 9.14 0.90 17.09
N ARG A 62 9.81 1.13 15.96
CA ARG A 62 10.74 2.25 15.79
C ARG A 62 10.08 3.47 15.18
N LEU A 63 8.88 3.30 14.63
CA LEU A 63 8.13 4.44 14.07
C LEU A 63 7.63 5.34 15.21
N ARG A 64 7.95 6.61 15.12
CA ARG A 64 7.54 7.63 16.10
C ARG A 64 6.86 8.78 15.37
N GLY A 65 5.76 9.27 15.95
CA GLY A 65 5.08 10.43 15.43
C GLY A 65 4.33 10.24 14.12
N VAL A 66 4.14 8.98 13.68
CA VAL A 66 3.41 8.67 12.45
C VAL A 66 2.68 7.33 12.62
N ARG A 67 1.46 7.25 12.07
CA ARG A 67 0.69 6.00 12.01
C ARG A 67 0.84 5.41 10.61
N LEU A 68 0.71 4.09 10.51
CA LEU A 68 0.88 3.35 9.27
C LEU A 68 -0.44 2.69 8.85
N ALA A 69 -0.73 2.72 7.55
CA ALA A 69 -1.77 1.91 6.91
C ALA A 69 -1.25 1.42 5.56
N CYS A 70 -1.53 0.18 5.23
CA CYS A 70 -1.18 -0.39 3.93
C CYS A 70 -2.43 -0.57 3.09
N VAL A 71 -2.34 -0.27 1.79
CA VAL A 71 -3.43 -0.47 0.83
C VAL A 71 -3.00 -1.55 -0.14
N VAL A 72 -3.86 -2.55 -0.35
CA VAL A 72 -3.58 -3.68 -1.24
C VAL A 72 -4.68 -3.85 -2.29
N ARG A 73 -4.29 -4.30 -3.49
CA ARG A 73 -5.20 -4.59 -4.60
C ARG A 73 -5.80 -6.00 -4.46
N SER A 74 -6.40 -6.27 -3.31
CA SER A 74 -7.02 -7.57 -3.01
C SER A 74 -8.34 -7.39 -2.28
N ALA A 75 -9.25 -8.35 -2.46
CA ALA A 75 -10.52 -8.37 -1.75
C ALA A 75 -10.30 -8.70 -0.27
N PRO A 76 -11.14 -8.19 0.64
CA PRO A 76 -11.02 -8.47 2.07
C PRO A 76 -10.97 -9.97 2.39
N ARG A 77 -11.83 -10.74 1.74
CA ARG A 77 -11.89 -12.19 1.94
C ARG A 77 -10.57 -12.88 1.59
N ALA A 78 -9.97 -12.49 0.46
CA ALA A 78 -8.71 -13.08 0.02
C ALA A 78 -7.59 -12.82 1.03
N VAL A 79 -7.53 -11.62 1.58
CA VAL A 79 -6.53 -11.26 2.62
C VAL A 79 -6.82 -12.02 3.92
N ALA A 80 -8.07 -12.10 4.34
CA ALA A 80 -8.46 -12.85 5.54
C ALA A 80 -8.08 -14.32 5.45
N GLU A 81 -8.32 -14.95 4.29
CA GLU A 81 -7.94 -16.34 4.05
C GLU A 81 -6.42 -16.52 4.07
N ALA A 82 -5.68 -15.63 3.42
CA ALA A 82 -4.22 -15.69 3.37
C ALA A 82 -3.57 -15.50 4.73
N THR A 83 -4.17 -14.71 5.62
CA THR A 83 -3.67 -14.45 6.97
C THR A 83 -4.24 -15.40 8.02
N GLN A 84 -5.18 -16.27 7.63
CA GLN A 84 -5.91 -17.15 8.56
C GLN A 84 -6.60 -16.35 9.68
N GLY A 85 -7.11 -15.17 9.34
CA GLY A 85 -7.80 -14.29 10.28
C GLY A 85 -6.90 -13.55 11.26
N LYS A 86 -5.58 -13.66 11.13
CA LYS A 86 -4.65 -12.90 11.97
C LYS A 86 -4.68 -11.43 11.60
N GLU A 87 -4.67 -10.57 12.61
CA GLU A 87 -4.65 -9.14 12.42
C GLU A 87 -3.22 -8.60 12.39
N PHE A 88 -3.04 -7.55 11.58
CA PHE A 88 -1.80 -6.78 11.59
C PHE A 88 -1.91 -5.65 12.62
N PRO A 89 -0.78 -5.17 13.17
CA PRO A 89 -0.77 -4.04 14.10
C PRO A 89 -1.03 -2.69 13.42
N PHE A 90 -1.32 -2.69 12.13
CA PHE A 90 -1.75 -1.52 11.35
C PHE A 90 -2.87 -1.96 10.39
N PRO A 91 -3.74 -1.02 9.96
CA PRO A 91 -4.82 -1.36 9.04
C PRO A 91 -4.30 -1.84 7.68
N ILE A 92 -4.95 -2.87 7.14
CA ILE A 92 -4.79 -3.30 5.74
C ILE A 92 -6.06 -2.89 5.00
N ILE A 93 -5.97 -1.86 4.19
CA ILE A 93 -7.08 -1.34 3.40
C ILE A 93 -7.17 -2.17 2.12
N CYS A 94 -8.30 -2.81 1.90
CA CYS A 94 -8.54 -3.67 0.75
C CYS A 94 -9.26 -2.90 -0.34
N ASP A 95 -8.61 -2.69 -1.48
CA ASP A 95 -9.16 -1.98 -2.62
C ASP A 95 -8.92 -2.81 -3.90
N ALA A 96 -9.65 -3.92 -4.01
CA ALA A 96 -9.53 -4.83 -5.15
C ALA A 96 -9.80 -4.13 -6.50
N PRO A 97 -10.86 -3.29 -6.64
CA PRO A 97 -11.09 -2.59 -7.91
C PRO A 97 -10.10 -1.47 -8.20
N GLY A 98 -9.32 -1.03 -7.23
CA GLY A 98 -8.31 0.01 -7.42
C GLY A 98 -8.86 1.42 -7.54
N VAL A 99 -9.97 1.73 -6.86
CA VAL A 99 -10.60 3.05 -6.90
C VAL A 99 -9.67 4.12 -6.34
N LEU A 100 -9.06 3.84 -5.18
CA LEU A 100 -8.09 4.75 -4.56
C LEU A 100 -6.82 4.88 -5.41
N TYR A 101 -6.37 3.79 -5.98
CA TYR A 101 -5.19 3.78 -6.86
C TYR A 101 -5.39 4.69 -8.06
N SER A 102 -6.55 4.58 -8.72
CA SER A 102 -6.89 5.43 -9.87
C SER A 102 -7.02 6.90 -9.47
N TYR A 103 -7.69 7.16 -8.36
CA TYR A 103 -7.90 8.53 -7.88
C TYR A 103 -6.57 9.23 -7.57
N LEU A 104 -5.63 8.52 -6.94
CA LEU A 104 -4.34 9.07 -6.53
C LEU A 104 -3.26 8.93 -7.60
N GLY A 105 -3.57 8.34 -8.74
CA GLY A 105 -2.62 8.19 -9.84
C GLY A 105 -1.48 7.22 -9.55
N VAL A 106 -1.74 6.17 -8.77
CA VAL A 106 -0.73 5.14 -8.49
C VAL A 106 -0.40 4.38 -9.77
N GLU A 107 0.87 4.33 -10.12
CA GLU A 107 1.31 3.75 -11.39
C GLU A 107 1.35 2.22 -11.37
N GLN A 108 1.04 1.62 -12.52
CA GLN A 108 1.25 0.19 -12.76
C GLN A 108 2.58 -0.02 -13.45
N ALA A 109 3.23 -1.13 -13.11
CA ALA A 109 4.45 -1.55 -13.76
C ALA A 109 4.18 -1.99 -15.20
N ARG A 110 5.01 -1.55 -16.13
CA ARG A 110 4.93 -1.90 -17.57
C ARG A 110 5.97 -2.95 -17.96
N GLY A 111 6.34 -3.81 -17.03
CA GLY A 111 7.36 -4.82 -17.21
C GLY A 111 8.43 -4.73 -16.14
N LEU A 112 9.38 -5.65 -16.18
CA LEU A 112 10.40 -5.77 -15.13
C LEU A 112 11.24 -4.50 -14.95
N LEU A 113 11.55 -3.80 -16.05
CA LEU A 113 12.40 -2.60 -15.99
C LEU A 113 11.73 -1.39 -15.37
N SER A 114 10.40 -1.39 -15.22
CA SER A 114 9.71 -0.31 -14.51
C SER A 114 9.83 -0.42 -12.98
N TRP A 115 10.27 -1.55 -12.47
CA TRP A 115 10.51 -1.76 -11.05
C TRP A 115 11.89 -1.25 -10.62
N SER A 116 12.01 -0.83 -9.36
CA SER A 116 13.31 -0.51 -8.77
C SER A 116 14.21 -1.74 -8.73
N PHE A 117 15.52 -1.55 -8.64
CA PHE A 117 16.46 -2.67 -8.55
C PHE A 117 16.18 -3.56 -7.33
N SER A 118 15.79 -2.99 -6.22
CA SER A 118 15.46 -3.79 -5.04
C SER A 118 14.21 -4.64 -5.27
N ALA A 119 13.19 -4.10 -5.95
CA ALA A 119 11.99 -4.86 -6.30
C ALA A 119 12.32 -5.97 -7.31
N GLN A 120 13.18 -5.71 -8.27
CA GLN A 120 13.62 -6.73 -9.23
C GLN A 120 14.33 -7.90 -8.52
N ARG A 121 15.12 -7.61 -7.48
CA ARG A 121 15.74 -8.65 -6.66
C ARG A 121 14.70 -9.47 -5.89
N ILE A 122 13.66 -8.83 -5.39
CA ILE A 122 12.54 -9.52 -4.72
C ILE A 122 11.86 -10.48 -5.70
N TYR A 123 11.59 -10.03 -6.93
CA TYR A 123 11.03 -10.86 -7.98
C TYR A 123 11.89 -12.08 -8.28
N LYS A 124 13.18 -11.86 -8.45
CA LYS A 124 14.14 -12.95 -8.74
C LYS A 124 14.15 -13.97 -7.61
N SER A 125 14.23 -13.53 -6.37
CA SER A 125 14.20 -14.42 -5.20
C SER A 125 12.91 -15.22 -5.13
N ALA A 126 11.77 -14.59 -5.39
CA ALA A 126 10.47 -15.27 -5.40
C ALA A 126 10.39 -16.34 -6.49
N ARG A 127 10.88 -16.01 -7.68
CA ARG A 127 10.93 -16.95 -8.81
C ARG A 127 11.83 -18.14 -8.49
N ASP A 128 13.03 -17.89 -7.97
CA ASP A 128 13.99 -18.95 -7.65
C ASP A 128 13.47 -19.85 -6.53
N ALA A 129 12.68 -19.31 -5.61
CA ALA A 129 12.03 -20.07 -4.54
C ALA A 129 10.75 -20.78 -4.97
N GLY A 130 10.30 -20.61 -6.21
CA GLY A 130 9.04 -21.19 -6.70
C GLY A 130 7.80 -20.57 -6.07
N TYR A 131 7.87 -19.33 -5.65
CA TYR A 131 6.75 -18.64 -5.01
C TYR A 131 5.62 -18.38 -6.03
N HIS A 132 4.39 -18.77 -5.66
CA HIS A 132 3.21 -18.61 -6.50
C HIS A 132 2.42 -17.37 -6.14
N TYR A 133 2.07 -16.58 -7.14
CA TYR A 133 1.18 -15.42 -7.02
C TYR A 133 0.48 -15.19 -8.36
N ASP A 134 -0.61 -14.42 -8.36
CA ASP A 134 -1.34 -14.11 -9.58
C ASP A 134 -0.56 -13.11 -10.43
N ARG A 135 0.03 -13.62 -11.51
CA ARG A 135 0.82 -12.81 -12.45
C ARG A 135 -0.04 -11.98 -13.40
N ASN A 136 -1.34 -12.26 -13.47
CA ASN A 136 -2.28 -11.51 -14.29
C ASN A 136 -2.93 -10.35 -13.53
N ALA A 137 -2.78 -10.30 -12.21
CA ALA A 137 -3.26 -9.20 -11.40
C ALA A 137 -2.48 -7.91 -11.71
N PRO A 138 -3.06 -6.72 -11.47
CA PRO A 138 -2.35 -5.46 -11.68
C PRO A 138 -1.04 -5.41 -10.89
N GLN A 139 0.03 -5.10 -11.59
CA GLN A 139 1.38 -4.99 -11.02
C GLN A 139 1.60 -3.53 -10.63
N ILE A 140 1.33 -3.19 -9.39
CA ILE A 140 1.38 -1.83 -8.90
C ILE A 140 2.79 -1.46 -8.44
N LEU A 141 3.27 -0.30 -8.85
CA LEU A 141 4.50 0.27 -8.30
C LEU A 141 4.19 0.86 -6.92
N PRO A 142 4.87 0.46 -5.86
CA PRO A 142 4.59 0.97 -4.51
C PRO A 142 4.68 2.49 -4.44
N MET A 143 3.73 3.10 -3.75
CA MET A 143 3.68 4.54 -3.56
C MET A 143 3.40 4.84 -2.09
N THR A 144 4.12 5.80 -1.52
CA THR A 144 3.90 6.25 -0.15
C THR A 144 3.23 7.62 -0.16
N LEU A 145 2.22 7.78 0.67
CA LEU A 145 1.42 8.98 0.81
C LEU A 145 1.34 9.36 2.28
N ILE A 146 1.59 10.61 2.63
CA ILE A 146 1.41 11.09 4.00
C ILE A 146 0.21 12.03 4.06
N VAL A 147 -0.73 11.70 4.94
CA VAL A 147 -1.95 12.46 5.18
C VAL A 147 -1.84 13.13 6.54
N GLY A 148 -1.93 14.46 6.57
CA GLY A 148 -1.93 15.22 7.80
C GLY A 148 -3.24 15.07 8.57
N HIS A 149 -3.24 15.49 9.82
CA HIS A 149 -4.41 15.42 10.69
C HIS A 149 -5.62 16.22 10.15
N GLU A 150 -5.40 17.20 9.31
CA GLU A 150 -6.45 17.96 8.62
C GLU A 150 -6.86 17.35 7.28
N LEU A 151 -6.52 16.11 7.03
CA LEU A 151 -6.80 15.37 5.78
C LEU A 151 -6.14 15.99 4.55
N SER A 152 -5.13 16.81 4.76
CA SER A 152 -4.34 17.35 3.66
C SER A 152 -3.22 16.38 3.28
N LEU A 153 -2.97 16.25 1.99
CA LEU A 153 -1.83 15.50 1.50
C LEU A 153 -0.54 16.29 1.71
N ILE A 154 0.35 15.78 2.55
CA ILE A 154 1.60 16.45 2.88
C ILE A 154 2.71 16.05 1.90
N HIS A 155 2.79 14.77 1.56
CA HIS A 155 3.88 14.24 0.75
C HIS A 155 3.45 12.99 0.00
N ILE A 156 3.91 12.88 -1.25
CA ILE A 156 3.75 11.69 -2.07
C ILE A 156 5.15 11.27 -2.51
N SER A 157 5.51 10.02 -2.24
CA SER A 157 6.77 9.45 -2.70
C SER A 157 6.45 8.26 -3.61
N GLU A 158 6.93 8.35 -4.82
CA GLU A 158 6.84 7.25 -5.78
C GLU A 158 8.20 6.53 -5.84
N PRO A 159 8.21 5.23 -6.16
CA PRO A 159 9.47 4.52 -6.27
C PRO A 159 10.29 5.08 -7.42
N THR A 160 11.57 5.33 -7.16
CA THR A 160 12.50 5.78 -8.19
C THR A 160 12.85 4.59 -9.07
N ARG A 161 12.65 4.72 -10.38
CA ARG A 161 12.95 3.64 -11.34
C ARG A 161 14.42 3.25 -11.38
N HIS A 162 15.28 4.16 -10.98
CA HIS A 162 16.74 3.98 -10.95
C HIS A 162 17.30 4.19 -9.55
N ALA A 163 16.56 3.74 -8.53
CA ALA A 163 17.04 3.81 -7.14
C ALA A 163 18.32 3.00 -6.99
N GLN A 164 19.33 3.61 -6.49
CA GLN A 164 20.65 3.04 -6.30
C GLN A 164 20.84 2.54 -4.87
#